data_4cc90f454b65aa5427e5d682901fa28d
#
_entry.id   4cc90f454b65aa5427e5d682901fa28d
#
_cell.length_a   1.000
_cell.length_b   1.000
_cell.length_c   1.000
_cell.angle_alpha   90.00
_cell.angle_beta   90.00
_cell.angle_gamma   90.00
#
_symmetry.space_group_name_H-M   'P 1'
#
loop_
_entity.id
_entity.type
_entity.pdbx_description
1 polymer ?
#
loop_
_entity_poly.entity_id
_entity_poly.type
_entity_poly.pdbx_seq_one_letter_code
_entity_poly.pdbx_strand_id
1 'polypeptide(L)'
;MTVIPSPRAGLWWGRPISELRWQLEWAALLADPVWRGVGVPRGDGSPVLLVPGFLSGDVSLRSLRTWLQRIGYRTYRADIRWNVDCAERALVRLERRVTTVVQRTGQPVRVLGHSRGGLFARALVHRCPEDLTEVITLGSPLANELDCSVSTMAAVTGARAVQRLLRPEARRDGCFTRDCRCAYTSDIRAPLPATVPLTSIYTRDDGIVGPSACRPADAECIEVGGSHLGLGVNADVYRHLGRLLARRRPSAEQELS
;
A
#
# COMPACT_ATOMS: atom_id res chain seq x y z
N MET A 1 -21.38 3.28 -27.66
CA MET A 1 -21.48 4.00 -26.40
C MET A 1 -20.19 4.75 -26.18
N THR A 2 -20.24 6.05 -26.34
CA THR A 2 -19.09 6.95 -26.30
C THR A 2 -18.65 7.11 -24.84
N VAL A 3 -17.48 6.60 -24.50
CA VAL A 3 -16.87 6.81 -23.18
C VAL A 3 -16.49 8.29 -23.10
N ILE A 4 -17.25 9.04 -22.29
CA ILE A 4 -16.93 10.43 -21.96
C ILE A 4 -15.60 10.40 -21.17
N PRO A 5 -14.55 11.10 -21.63
CA PRO A 5 -13.33 11.21 -20.83
C PRO A 5 -13.66 12.00 -19.56
N SER A 6 -13.39 11.39 -18.41
CA SER A 6 -13.42 12.03 -17.09
C SER A 6 -12.69 13.37 -17.12
N PRO A 7 -13.20 14.40 -16.42
CA PRO A 7 -12.62 15.74 -16.44
C PRO A 7 -11.16 15.69 -16.01
N ARG A 8 -10.32 16.33 -16.77
CA ARG A 8 -8.90 16.63 -16.66
C ARG A 8 -8.39 16.38 -15.22
N ALA A 9 -7.56 15.35 -15.04
CA ALA A 9 -6.63 15.32 -13.93
C ALA A 9 -5.82 16.63 -14.03
N GLY A 10 -6.22 17.63 -13.28
CA GLY A 10 -5.53 18.92 -13.27
C GLY A 10 -4.11 18.66 -12.81
N LEU A 11 -3.13 19.06 -13.61
CA LEU A 11 -1.74 19.10 -13.22
C LEU A 11 -1.64 19.90 -11.92
N TRP A 12 -1.60 19.24 -10.78
CA TRP A 12 -1.38 19.89 -9.52
C TRP A 12 0.07 19.69 -9.08
N TRP A 13 0.65 20.78 -8.61
CA TRP A 13 2.09 20.80 -8.31
C TRP A 13 2.46 19.98 -7.06
N GLY A 14 1.46 19.51 -6.32
CA GLY A 14 1.66 18.91 -5.01
C GLY A 14 2.12 19.96 -3.98
N ARG A 15 2.32 19.49 -2.77
CA ARG A 15 2.92 20.28 -1.70
C ARG A 15 4.16 19.56 -1.18
N PRO A 16 5.26 19.48 -1.97
CA PRO A 16 6.43 18.70 -1.56
C PRO A 16 7.03 19.18 -0.24
N ILE A 17 6.88 20.48 0.08
CA ILE A 17 7.31 21.06 1.36
C ILE A 17 6.47 20.50 2.52
N SER A 18 5.17 20.23 2.31
CA SER A 18 4.33 19.63 3.36
C SER A 18 4.78 18.22 3.74
N GLU A 19 5.44 17.54 2.82
CA GLU A 19 5.97 16.20 3.07
C GLU A 19 7.15 16.20 4.06
N LEU A 20 7.83 17.34 4.25
CA LEU A 20 8.88 17.47 5.28
C LEU A 20 8.31 17.36 6.71
N ARG A 21 7.00 17.48 6.87
CA ARG A 21 6.32 17.31 8.18
C ARG A 21 6.45 15.91 8.76
N TRP A 22 6.77 14.89 7.95
CA TRP A 22 6.89 13.53 8.42
C TRP A 22 7.86 13.38 9.61
N GLN A 23 8.91 14.22 9.72
CA GLN A 23 9.82 14.19 10.86
C GLN A 23 9.11 14.63 12.16
N LEU A 24 8.25 15.65 12.08
CA LEU A 24 7.45 16.13 13.22
C LEU A 24 6.38 15.09 13.57
N GLU A 25 5.75 14.49 12.59
CA GLU A 25 4.76 13.41 12.77
C GLU A 25 5.40 12.18 13.42
N TRP A 26 6.63 11.85 13.01
CA TRP A 26 7.39 10.77 13.65
C TRP A 26 7.76 11.09 15.10
N ALA A 27 8.23 12.30 15.37
CA ALA A 27 8.51 12.74 16.74
C ALA A 27 7.24 12.70 17.62
N ALA A 28 6.12 13.19 17.09
CA ALA A 28 4.82 13.12 17.75
C ALA A 28 4.39 11.67 18.04
N LEU A 29 4.57 10.76 17.09
CA LEU A 29 4.30 9.32 17.28
C LEU A 29 5.13 8.74 18.42
N LEU A 30 6.44 9.05 18.48
CA LEU A 30 7.32 8.52 19.52
C LEU A 30 6.92 8.97 20.93
N ALA A 31 6.34 10.19 21.04
CA ALA A 31 5.79 10.73 22.28
C ALA A 31 4.41 10.16 22.62
N ASP A 32 3.65 9.73 21.64
CA ASP A 32 2.28 9.24 21.80
C ASP A 32 2.23 7.86 22.50
N PRO A 33 1.30 7.64 23.45
CA PRO A 33 1.13 6.35 24.10
C PRO A 33 0.88 5.17 23.15
N VAL A 34 0.27 5.41 21.97
CA VAL A 34 0.03 4.38 20.96
C VAL A 34 1.32 3.73 20.47
N TRP A 35 2.43 4.47 20.43
CA TRP A 35 3.74 3.93 20.08
C TRP A 35 4.18 2.78 21.01
N ARG A 36 3.75 2.81 22.26
CA ARG A 36 3.98 1.75 23.24
C ARG A 36 2.90 0.68 23.25
N GLY A 37 1.90 0.79 22.36
CA GLY A 37 0.78 -0.14 22.25
C GLY A 37 -0.35 0.17 23.25
N VAL A 38 -0.37 1.35 23.87
CA VAL A 38 -1.44 1.77 24.78
C VAL A 38 -2.65 2.20 23.95
N GLY A 39 -3.83 1.77 24.38
CA GLY A 39 -5.10 2.14 23.73
C GLY A 39 -5.41 1.38 22.43
N VAL A 40 -4.65 0.32 22.12
CA VAL A 40 -4.92 -0.57 20.98
C VAL A 40 -4.96 -2.03 21.43
N PRO A 41 -5.76 -2.88 20.76
CA PRO A 41 -5.79 -4.31 21.05
C PRO A 41 -4.42 -4.97 20.81
N ARG A 42 -4.18 -6.05 21.56
CA ARG A 42 -3.02 -6.92 21.31
C ARG A 42 -3.27 -7.79 20.10
N GLY A 43 -2.24 -7.99 19.30
CA GLY A 43 -2.24 -8.90 18.17
C GLY A 43 -2.21 -10.37 18.60
N ASP A 44 -2.63 -11.21 17.69
CA ASP A 44 -2.79 -12.66 17.82
C ASP A 44 -1.60 -13.48 17.28
N GLY A 45 -0.51 -12.83 16.92
CA GLY A 45 0.64 -13.46 16.29
C GLY A 45 0.48 -13.74 14.79
N SER A 46 -0.61 -13.30 14.17
CA SER A 46 -0.83 -13.50 12.74
C SER A 46 0.20 -12.75 11.88
N PRO A 47 0.47 -13.24 10.65
CA PRO A 47 1.47 -12.65 9.77
C PRO A 47 0.97 -11.38 9.10
N VAL A 48 1.81 -10.34 9.07
CA VAL A 48 1.60 -9.08 8.35
C VAL A 48 2.77 -8.81 7.41
N LEU A 49 2.52 -8.78 6.11
CA LEU A 49 3.49 -8.41 5.08
C LEU A 49 3.44 -6.90 4.82
N LEU A 50 4.57 -6.23 4.90
CA LEU A 50 4.70 -4.78 4.67
C LEU A 50 5.31 -4.50 3.31
N VAL A 51 4.61 -3.72 2.46
CA VAL A 51 5.04 -3.40 1.10
C VAL A 51 5.29 -1.90 0.95
N PRO A 52 6.55 -1.48 0.70
CA PRO A 52 6.94 -0.06 0.64
C PRO A 52 6.48 0.65 -0.63
N GLY A 53 6.46 1.98 -0.59
CA GLY A 53 6.10 2.86 -1.69
C GLY A 53 7.17 3.01 -2.78
N PHE A 54 6.85 3.83 -3.79
CA PHE A 54 7.77 4.18 -4.88
C PHE A 54 9.03 4.87 -4.34
N LEU A 55 10.18 4.61 -4.95
CA LEU A 55 11.51 5.11 -4.55
C LEU A 55 11.92 4.77 -3.11
N SER A 56 11.18 3.90 -2.45
CA SER A 56 11.49 3.47 -1.09
C SER A 56 11.72 1.95 -1.02
N GLY A 57 12.19 1.49 0.13
CA GLY A 57 12.39 0.09 0.41
C GLY A 57 11.84 -0.27 1.80
N ASP A 58 12.05 -1.51 2.23
CA ASP A 58 11.55 -2.04 3.50
C ASP A 58 11.94 -1.19 4.73
N VAL A 59 13.04 -0.42 4.62
CA VAL A 59 13.51 0.47 5.70
C VAL A 59 12.52 1.60 5.97
N SER A 60 11.81 2.09 4.96
CA SER A 60 10.83 3.18 5.12
C SER A 60 9.67 2.81 6.05
N LEU A 61 9.34 1.53 6.16
CA LEU A 61 8.29 1.02 7.04
C LEU A 61 8.82 0.44 8.36
N ARG A 62 10.07 0.77 8.74
CA ARG A 62 10.69 0.22 9.94
C ARG A 62 9.93 0.57 11.23
N SER A 63 9.48 1.81 11.37
CA SER A 63 8.72 2.24 12.56
C SER A 63 7.42 1.45 12.67
N LEU A 64 6.67 1.36 11.59
CA LEU A 64 5.42 0.60 11.53
C LEU A 64 5.64 -0.88 11.83
N ARG A 65 6.66 -1.46 11.24
CA ARG A 65 7.07 -2.86 11.50
C ARG A 65 7.37 -3.09 12.99
N THR A 66 8.20 -2.23 13.58
CA THR A 66 8.59 -2.33 15.00
C THR A 66 7.37 -2.23 15.91
N TRP A 67 6.45 -1.32 15.60
CA TRP A 67 5.23 -1.15 16.36
C TRP A 67 4.30 -2.37 16.26
N LEU A 68 4.06 -2.89 15.06
CA LEU A 68 3.26 -4.11 14.87
C LEU A 68 3.83 -5.30 15.65
N GLN A 69 5.16 -5.46 15.66
CA GLN A 69 5.81 -6.48 16.48
C GLN A 69 5.59 -6.25 17.98
N ARG A 70 5.67 -5.00 18.43
CA ARG A 70 5.44 -4.62 19.82
C ARG A 70 4.03 -4.93 20.29
N ILE A 71 3.03 -4.74 19.44
CA ILE A 71 1.63 -5.08 19.79
C ILE A 71 1.29 -6.55 19.56
N GLY A 72 2.19 -7.38 19.02
CA GLY A 72 2.06 -8.83 19.00
C GLY A 72 1.85 -9.49 17.63
N TYR A 73 2.03 -8.77 16.51
CA TYR A 73 1.98 -9.37 15.17
C TYR A 73 3.34 -9.88 14.69
N ARG A 74 3.34 -10.91 13.84
CA ARG A 74 4.55 -11.36 13.13
C ARG A 74 4.70 -10.60 11.83
N THR A 75 5.70 -9.74 11.73
CA THR A 75 5.87 -8.88 10.56
C THR A 75 6.91 -9.42 9.57
N TYR A 76 6.59 -9.33 8.30
CA TYR A 76 7.43 -9.74 7.18
C TYR A 76 7.73 -8.57 6.27
N ARG A 77 8.96 -8.53 5.74
CA ARG A 77 9.39 -7.56 4.74
C ARG A 77 9.06 -8.07 3.35
N ALA A 78 8.84 -7.16 2.43
CA ALA A 78 8.62 -7.46 1.01
C ALA A 78 9.90 -7.86 0.27
N ASP A 79 11.07 -7.75 0.91
CA ASP A 79 12.40 -7.91 0.34
C ASP A 79 12.65 -6.93 -0.83
N ILE A 80 12.12 -5.72 -0.69
CA ILE A 80 12.28 -4.61 -1.62
C ILE A 80 13.31 -3.63 -1.05
N ARG A 81 14.43 -3.43 -1.79
CA ARG A 81 15.44 -2.40 -1.46
C ARG A 81 15.09 -1.05 -2.06
N TRP A 82 14.61 -1.06 -3.31
CA TRP A 82 14.15 0.10 -4.07
C TRP A 82 12.95 -0.28 -4.91
N ASN A 83 11.79 0.33 -4.63
CA ASN A 83 10.55 0.05 -5.36
C ASN A 83 10.46 0.90 -6.63
N VAL A 84 11.28 0.59 -7.62
CA VAL A 84 11.33 1.25 -8.94
C VAL A 84 11.19 0.28 -10.11
N ASP A 85 11.10 -1.01 -9.84
CA ASP A 85 11.06 -2.05 -10.87
C ASP A 85 9.72 -2.07 -11.61
N CYS A 86 9.66 -2.81 -12.72
CA CYS A 86 8.40 -3.14 -13.40
C CYS A 86 7.39 -3.71 -12.40
N ALA A 87 6.14 -3.25 -12.48
CA ALA A 87 5.08 -3.66 -11.55
C ALA A 87 4.87 -5.17 -11.60
N GLU A 88 4.81 -5.77 -12.78
CA GLU A 88 4.63 -7.21 -12.96
C GLU A 88 5.77 -8.01 -12.30
N ARG A 89 7.03 -7.61 -12.54
CA ARG A 89 8.16 -8.29 -11.90
C ARG A 89 8.18 -8.16 -10.38
N ALA A 90 7.78 -6.99 -9.88
CA ALA A 90 7.64 -6.78 -8.45
C ALA A 90 6.55 -7.67 -7.86
N LEU A 91 5.41 -7.76 -8.56
CA LEU A 91 4.27 -8.55 -8.13
C LEU A 91 4.59 -10.05 -8.08
N VAL A 92 5.23 -10.61 -9.11
CA VAL A 92 5.68 -12.01 -9.12
C VAL A 92 6.60 -12.33 -7.93
N ARG A 93 7.47 -11.40 -7.53
CA ARG A 93 8.31 -11.57 -6.33
C ARG A 93 7.48 -11.53 -5.05
N LEU A 94 6.49 -10.65 -4.99
CA LEU A 94 5.61 -10.52 -3.84
C LEU A 94 4.70 -11.74 -3.67
N GLU A 95 4.19 -12.33 -4.76
CA GLU A 95 3.46 -13.61 -4.73
C GLU A 95 4.31 -14.71 -4.07
N ARG A 96 5.53 -14.89 -4.54
CA ARG A 96 6.46 -15.86 -3.94
C ARG A 96 6.73 -15.56 -2.47
N ARG A 97 6.76 -14.27 -2.12
CA ARG A 97 6.95 -13.84 -0.74
C ARG A 97 5.76 -14.19 0.14
N VAL A 98 4.53 -13.95 -0.35
CA VAL A 98 3.29 -14.38 0.32
C VAL A 98 3.30 -15.88 0.55
N THR A 99 3.51 -16.68 -0.51
CA THR A 99 3.60 -18.15 -0.42
C THR A 99 4.63 -18.60 0.62
N THR A 100 5.82 -17.97 0.63
CA THR A 100 6.86 -18.28 1.64
C THR A 100 6.38 -18.00 3.05
N VAL A 101 5.66 -16.91 3.28
CA VAL A 101 5.14 -16.55 4.60
C VAL A 101 4.06 -17.54 5.03
N VAL A 102 3.12 -17.88 4.15
CA VAL A 102 2.07 -18.87 4.40
C VAL A 102 2.68 -20.23 4.76
N GLN A 103 3.64 -20.70 3.97
CA GLN A 103 4.33 -21.99 4.25
C GLN A 103 5.03 -22.01 5.61
N ARG A 104 5.61 -20.87 6.04
CA ARG A 104 6.31 -20.76 7.33
C ARG A 104 5.39 -20.63 8.53
N THR A 105 4.21 -20.05 8.33
CA THR A 105 3.31 -19.71 9.44
C THR A 105 2.11 -20.63 9.54
N GLY A 106 1.78 -21.34 8.46
CA GLY A 106 0.54 -22.12 8.34
C GLY A 106 -0.72 -21.24 8.32
N GLN A 107 -0.57 -19.93 8.06
CA GLN A 107 -1.65 -18.97 8.15
C GLN A 107 -1.65 -18.03 6.94
N PRO A 108 -2.83 -17.62 6.42
CA PRO A 108 -2.92 -16.59 5.41
C PRO A 108 -2.46 -15.23 5.97
N VAL A 109 -2.04 -14.34 5.06
CA VAL A 109 -1.30 -13.11 5.36
C VAL A 109 -2.20 -11.88 5.26
N ARG A 110 -2.04 -10.93 6.17
CA ARG A 110 -2.50 -9.55 5.99
C ARG A 110 -1.44 -8.77 5.22
N VAL A 111 -1.84 -8.02 4.20
CA VAL A 111 -0.89 -7.20 3.44
C VAL A 111 -1.14 -5.73 3.72
N LEU A 112 -0.11 -5.03 4.16
CA LEU A 112 -0.13 -3.59 4.41
C LEU A 112 0.79 -2.90 3.42
N GLY A 113 0.21 -2.11 2.52
CA GLY A 113 0.94 -1.42 1.45
C GLY A 113 0.92 0.10 1.60
N HIS A 114 2.08 0.75 1.49
CA HIS A 114 2.19 2.20 1.46
C HIS A 114 2.32 2.70 0.02
N SER A 115 1.52 3.71 -0.36
CA SER A 115 1.62 4.35 -1.67
C SER A 115 1.55 3.31 -2.82
N ARG A 116 2.54 3.25 -3.71
CA ARG A 116 2.66 2.22 -4.75
C ARG A 116 2.60 0.79 -4.19
N GLY A 117 3.06 0.56 -2.98
CA GLY A 117 2.98 -0.74 -2.33
C GLY A 117 1.54 -1.22 -2.10
N GLY A 118 0.60 -0.30 -1.93
CA GLY A 118 -0.82 -0.63 -1.83
C GLY A 118 -1.44 -1.05 -3.17
N LEU A 119 -0.95 -0.52 -4.29
CA LEU A 119 -1.34 -1.01 -5.62
C LEU A 119 -0.93 -2.48 -5.80
N PHE A 120 0.26 -2.85 -5.33
CA PHE A 120 0.70 -4.25 -5.35
C PHE A 120 -0.13 -5.11 -4.41
N ALA A 121 -0.43 -4.60 -3.21
CA ALA A 121 -1.28 -5.31 -2.25
C ALA A 121 -2.68 -5.60 -2.83
N ARG A 122 -3.29 -4.64 -3.54
CA ARG A 122 -4.55 -4.83 -4.26
C ARG A 122 -4.43 -5.88 -5.36
N ALA A 123 -3.37 -5.83 -6.19
CA ALA A 123 -3.17 -6.80 -7.25
C ALA A 123 -2.97 -8.23 -6.73
N LEU A 124 -2.30 -8.40 -5.57
CA LEU A 124 -2.12 -9.71 -4.92
C LEU A 124 -3.44 -10.39 -4.58
N VAL A 125 -4.51 -9.62 -4.32
CA VAL A 125 -5.84 -10.19 -4.03
C VAL A 125 -6.35 -11.06 -5.19
N HIS A 126 -5.99 -10.73 -6.44
CA HIS A 126 -6.37 -11.51 -7.61
C HIS A 126 -5.41 -12.65 -7.93
N ARG A 127 -4.18 -12.58 -7.41
CA ARG A 127 -3.12 -13.55 -7.69
C ARG A 127 -3.07 -14.71 -6.71
N CYS A 128 -3.34 -14.43 -5.45
CA CYS A 128 -3.27 -15.40 -4.36
C CYS A 128 -4.36 -15.14 -3.30
N PRO A 129 -5.67 -15.14 -3.69
CA PRO A 129 -6.77 -14.78 -2.78
C PRO A 129 -6.83 -15.68 -1.55
N GLU A 130 -6.55 -16.96 -1.67
CA GLU A 130 -6.59 -17.94 -0.57
C GLU A 130 -5.48 -17.71 0.47
N ASP A 131 -4.39 -17.07 0.05
CA ASP A 131 -3.24 -16.78 0.90
C ASP A 131 -3.39 -15.45 1.66
N LEU A 132 -4.47 -14.68 1.40
CA LEU A 132 -4.69 -13.37 1.97
C LEU A 132 -5.97 -13.31 2.82
N THR A 133 -5.89 -12.63 3.96
CA THR A 133 -7.07 -12.37 4.80
C THR A 133 -7.59 -10.95 4.68
N GLU A 134 -6.71 -9.98 4.43
CA GLU A 134 -7.04 -8.56 4.44
C GLU A 134 -5.94 -7.75 3.75
N VAL A 135 -6.35 -6.68 3.08
CA VAL A 135 -5.44 -5.67 2.53
C VAL A 135 -5.73 -4.32 3.18
N ILE A 136 -4.68 -3.68 3.70
CA ILE A 136 -4.74 -2.30 4.22
C ILE A 136 -3.75 -1.45 3.44
N THR A 137 -4.18 -0.29 2.97
CA THR A 137 -3.33 0.62 2.21
C THR A 137 -3.21 1.99 2.87
N LEU A 138 -2.05 2.59 2.74
CA LEU A 138 -1.75 3.92 3.26
C LEU A 138 -1.39 4.84 2.09
N GLY A 139 -2.24 5.84 1.78
CA GLY A 139 -2.02 6.83 0.73
C GLY A 139 -1.83 6.24 -0.67
N SER A 140 -2.55 5.18 -1.01
CA SER A 140 -2.37 4.47 -2.27
C SER A 140 -3.39 4.93 -3.32
N PRO A 141 -2.97 5.24 -4.57
CA PRO A 141 -3.87 5.76 -5.62
C PRO A 141 -4.69 4.64 -6.28
N LEU A 142 -5.58 4.01 -5.50
CA LEU A 142 -6.33 2.81 -5.88
C LEU A 142 -7.43 3.07 -6.91
N ALA A 143 -8.06 4.25 -6.89
CA ALA A 143 -9.12 4.63 -7.82
C ALA A 143 -8.56 5.21 -9.14
N ASN A 144 -7.36 5.79 -9.10
CA ASN A 144 -6.66 6.31 -10.27
C ASN A 144 -5.14 6.27 -10.03
N GLU A 145 -4.48 5.26 -10.54
CA GLU A 145 -3.07 4.95 -10.35
C GLU A 145 -2.09 6.04 -10.82
N LEU A 146 -2.54 6.95 -11.66
CA LEU A 146 -1.75 8.04 -12.23
C LEU A 146 -2.09 9.43 -11.65
N ASP A 147 -3.00 9.50 -10.69
CA ASP A 147 -3.34 10.76 -10.02
C ASP A 147 -2.31 11.08 -8.92
N CYS A 148 -1.15 11.50 -9.39
CA CYS A 148 -0.03 11.89 -8.55
C CYS A 148 0.45 13.29 -8.93
N SER A 149 1.12 13.98 -8.00
CA SER A 149 1.67 15.31 -8.24
C SER A 149 2.67 15.33 -9.40
N VAL A 150 2.84 16.49 -10.03
CA VAL A 150 3.79 16.69 -11.15
C VAL A 150 5.20 16.27 -10.76
N SER A 151 5.65 16.60 -9.55
CA SER A 151 6.96 16.20 -9.03
C SER A 151 7.11 14.68 -8.93
N THR A 152 6.07 13.99 -8.48
CA THR A 152 6.03 12.52 -8.43
C THR A 152 6.06 11.92 -9.83
N MET A 153 5.28 12.46 -10.77
CA MET A 153 5.29 12.01 -12.16
C MET A 153 6.64 12.24 -12.84
N ALA A 154 7.32 13.34 -12.53
CA ALA A 154 8.69 13.58 -13.01
C ALA A 154 9.67 12.55 -12.45
N ALA A 155 9.58 12.22 -11.17
CA ALA A 155 10.40 11.17 -10.55
C ALA A 155 10.13 9.78 -11.17
N VAL A 156 8.85 9.44 -11.43
CA VAL A 156 8.47 8.20 -12.13
C VAL A 156 9.09 8.15 -13.54
N THR A 157 9.02 9.26 -14.26
CA THR A 157 9.60 9.37 -15.62
C THR A 157 11.12 9.22 -15.58
N GLY A 158 11.79 9.86 -14.61
CA GLY A 158 13.24 9.71 -14.41
C GLY A 158 13.64 8.28 -14.07
N ALA A 159 12.95 7.63 -13.12
CA ALA A 159 13.21 6.24 -12.78
C ALA A 159 13.05 5.31 -13.99
N ARG A 160 12.02 5.56 -14.81
CA ARG A 160 11.79 4.82 -16.07
C ARG A 160 12.92 5.02 -17.06
N ALA A 161 13.42 6.24 -17.22
CA ALA A 161 14.54 6.51 -18.12
C ALA A 161 15.80 5.75 -17.67
N VAL A 162 16.11 5.79 -16.38
CA VAL A 162 17.23 5.04 -15.80
C VAL A 162 17.07 3.53 -16.00
N GLN A 163 15.89 2.99 -15.75
CA GLN A 163 15.64 1.56 -15.98
C GLN A 163 15.81 1.14 -17.44
N ARG A 164 15.35 1.97 -18.38
CA ARG A 164 15.53 1.72 -19.82
C ARG A 164 17.00 1.72 -20.25
N LEU A 165 17.83 2.52 -19.59
CA LEU A 165 19.27 2.52 -19.82
C LEU A 165 19.96 1.27 -19.27
N LEU A 166 19.59 0.89 -18.03
CA LEU A 166 20.22 -0.22 -17.34
C LEU A 166 19.70 -1.60 -17.79
N ARG A 167 18.49 -1.65 -18.37
CA ARG A 167 17.81 -2.89 -18.79
C ARG A 167 17.11 -2.66 -20.13
N PRO A 168 17.81 -2.89 -21.26
CA PRO A 168 17.25 -2.69 -22.60
C PRO A 168 15.95 -3.47 -22.87
N GLU A 169 15.77 -4.63 -22.24
CA GLU A 169 14.54 -5.43 -22.30
C GLU A 169 13.32 -4.72 -21.72
N ALA A 170 13.50 -3.84 -20.75
CA ALA A 170 12.41 -3.05 -20.16
C ALA A 170 11.81 -2.00 -21.12
N ARG A 171 12.45 -1.76 -22.25
CA ARG A 171 11.94 -0.84 -23.30
C ARG A 171 10.65 -1.33 -23.92
N ARG A 172 10.43 -2.66 -23.98
CA ARG A 172 9.29 -3.30 -24.62
C ARG A 172 8.03 -3.33 -23.75
N ASP A 173 8.18 -3.19 -22.44
CA ASP A 173 7.11 -3.52 -21.49
C ASP A 173 6.10 -2.38 -21.23
N GLY A 174 6.30 -1.18 -21.78
CA GLY A 174 5.40 -0.03 -21.55
C GLY A 174 5.22 0.36 -20.07
N CYS A 175 6.04 -0.19 -19.16
CA CYS A 175 5.92 -0.02 -17.72
C CYS A 175 5.87 1.45 -17.30
N PHE A 176 5.05 1.76 -16.30
CA PHE A 176 4.78 3.12 -15.80
C PHE A 176 4.10 4.05 -16.83
N THR A 177 3.41 3.52 -17.84
CA THR A 177 2.58 4.28 -18.76
C THR A 177 1.17 3.75 -18.78
N ARG A 178 0.25 4.54 -19.35
CA ARG A 178 -1.14 4.11 -19.62
C ARG A 178 -1.22 2.93 -20.59
N ASP A 179 -0.17 2.73 -21.38
CA ASP A 179 -0.08 1.67 -22.40
C ASP A 179 0.54 0.38 -21.86
N CYS A 180 0.73 0.27 -20.54
CA CYS A 180 1.20 -0.94 -19.90
C CYS A 180 0.19 -2.08 -20.12
N ARG A 181 0.65 -3.17 -20.74
CA ARG A 181 -0.18 -4.37 -21.03
C ARG A 181 0.14 -5.54 -20.11
N CYS A 182 0.85 -5.31 -19.01
CA CYS A 182 1.11 -6.34 -18.02
C CYS A 182 -0.17 -6.77 -17.32
N ALA A 183 -0.25 -8.02 -16.88
CA ALA A 183 -1.38 -8.55 -16.11
C ALA A 183 -1.68 -7.72 -14.85
N TYR A 184 -0.64 -7.15 -14.23
CA TYR A 184 -0.78 -6.18 -13.14
C TYR A 184 -1.84 -5.10 -13.42
N THR A 185 -1.93 -4.57 -14.65
CA THR A 185 -2.88 -3.50 -14.99
C THR A 185 -4.33 -3.97 -14.95
N SER A 186 -4.61 -5.22 -15.35
CA SER A 186 -5.93 -5.82 -15.21
C SER A 186 -6.24 -6.13 -13.74
N ASP A 187 -5.26 -6.65 -12.98
CA ASP A 187 -5.44 -7.05 -11.58
C ASP A 187 -5.85 -5.86 -10.70
N ILE A 188 -5.18 -4.70 -10.83
CA ILE A 188 -5.52 -3.52 -10.01
C ILE A 188 -6.87 -2.90 -10.35
N ARG A 189 -7.41 -3.15 -11.56
CA ARG A 189 -8.70 -2.61 -12.04
C ARG A 189 -9.85 -3.58 -11.85
N ALA A 190 -9.58 -4.83 -11.59
CA ALA A 190 -10.60 -5.83 -11.35
C ALA A 190 -11.35 -5.54 -10.04
N PRO A 191 -12.66 -5.81 -9.98
CA PRO A 191 -13.43 -5.75 -8.74
C PRO A 191 -12.85 -6.69 -7.69
N LEU A 192 -12.78 -6.24 -6.44
CA LEU A 192 -12.28 -7.08 -5.35
C LEU A 192 -13.24 -8.23 -5.05
N PRO A 193 -12.74 -9.46 -4.84
CA PRO A 193 -13.55 -10.54 -4.30
C PRO A 193 -13.97 -10.21 -2.86
N ALA A 194 -15.19 -10.57 -2.50
CA ALA A 194 -15.73 -10.33 -1.17
C ALA A 194 -14.92 -11.01 -0.04
N THR A 195 -14.16 -12.04 -0.38
CA THR A 195 -13.35 -12.84 0.56
C THR A 195 -12.16 -12.08 1.15
N VAL A 196 -11.62 -11.08 0.44
CA VAL A 196 -10.46 -10.30 0.90
C VAL A 196 -10.81 -8.82 0.92
N PRO A 197 -11.25 -8.27 2.08
CA PRO A 197 -11.56 -6.85 2.18
C PRO A 197 -10.31 -6.00 2.03
N LEU A 198 -10.56 -4.78 1.55
CA LEU A 198 -9.58 -3.74 1.43
C LEU A 198 -10.01 -2.52 2.26
N THR A 199 -9.09 -2.02 3.07
CA THR A 199 -9.23 -0.72 3.76
C THR A 199 -8.18 0.25 3.23
N SER A 200 -8.64 1.44 2.81
CA SER A 200 -7.76 2.53 2.35
C SER A 200 -7.71 3.63 3.41
N ILE A 201 -6.56 3.82 4.02
CA ILE A 201 -6.28 4.94 4.92
C ILE A 201 -5.59 6.04 4.10
N TYR A 202 -6.13 7.25 4.12
CA TYR A 202 -5.65 8.36 3.32
C TYR A 202 -5.70 9.68 4.07
N THR A 203 -5.06 10.70 3.51
CA THR A 203 -5.11 12.07 4.04
C THR A 203 -5.48 13.08 2.95
N ARG A 204 -6.19 14.14 3.31
CA ARG A 204 -6.45 15.27 2.40
C ARG A 204 -5.23 16.16 2.18
N ASP A 205 -4.28 16.11 3.09
CA ASP A 205 -3.05 16.90 3.03
C ASP A 205 -1.92 16.17 2.29
N ASP A 206 -2.25 15.11 1.56
CA ASP A 206 -1.30 14.34 0.75
C ASP A 206 -0.68 15.22 -0.34
N GLY A 207 0.64 15.40 -0.28
CA GLY A 207 1.39 16.21 -1.26
C GLY A 207 1.86 15.43 -2.49
N ILE A 208 1.61 14.13 -2.54
CA ILE A 208 2.14 13.19 -3.55
C ILE A 208 1.03 12.56 -4.38
N VAL A 209 -0.02 12.05 -3.74
CA VAL A 209 -1.16 11.35 -4.35
C VAL A 209 -2.43 12.17 -4.16
N GLY A 210 -3.26 12.29 -5.20
CA GLY A 210 -4.56 12.94 -5.08
C GLY A 210 -5.46 12.21 -4.08
N PRO A 211 -6.08 12.90 -3.10
CA PRO A 211 -6.91 12.25 -2.08
C PRO A 211 -8.09 11.46 -2.65
N SER A 212 -8.65 11.92 -3.77
CA SER A 212 -9.71 11.20 -4.51
C SER A 212 -9.24 9.87 -5.07
N ALA A 213 -7.97 9.79 -5.49
CA ALA A 213 -7.38 8.55 -6.00
C ALA A 213 -7.22 7.48 -4.92
N CYS A 214 -7.15 7.86 -3.66
CA CYS A 214 -7.06 6.94 -2.54
C CYS A 214 -8.43 6.34 -2.12
N ARG A 215 -9.52 6.73 -2.77
CA ARG A 215 -10.89 6.38 -2.37
C ARG A 215 -11.60 5.53 -3.43
N PRO A 216 -11.22 4.26 -3.62
CA PRO A 216 -11.94 3.37 -4.51
C PRO A 216 -13.32 3.03 -3.92
N ALA A 217 -14.29 2.75 -4.80
CA ALA A 217 -15.67 2.48 -4.39
C ALA A 217 -15.84 1.12 -3.68
N ASP A 218 -14.89 0.21 -3.87
CA ASP A 218 -14.89 -1.16 -3.36
C ASP A 218 -14.02 -1.35 -2.11
N ALA A 219 -13.71 -0.27 -1.36
CA ALA A 219 -12.94 -0.32 -0.14
C ALA A 219 -13.58 0.49 1.00
N GLU A 220 -13.32 0.07 2.24
CA GLU A 220 -13.53 0.94 3.40
C GLU A 220 -12.50 2.07 3.36
N CYS A 221 -12.94 3.34 3.36
CA CYS A 221 -12.05 4.50 3.26
C CYS A 221 -12.00 5.25 4.59
N ILE A 222 -10.82 5.39 5.17
CA ILE A 222 -10.58 6.06 6.44
C ILE A 222 -9.71 7.30 6.21
N GLU A 223 -10.23 8.47 6.55
CA GLU A 223 -9.49 9.72 6.49
C GLU A 223 -8.74 9.99 7.79
N VAL A 224 -7.48 10.40 7.69
CA VAL A 224 -6.64 10.82 8.81
C VAL A 224 -5.94 12.14 8.47
N GLY A 225 -5.44 12.84 9.46
CA GLY A 225 -4.54 13.97 9.24
C GLY A 225 -3.12 13.51 8.91
N GLY A 226 -2.28 14.43 8.42
CA GLY A 226 -0.86 14.20 8.19
C GLY A 226 -0.43 14.26 6.73
N SER A 227 0.86 14.07 6.47
CA SER A 227 1.45 14.05 5.12
C SER A 227 1.46 12.64 4.53
N HIS A 228 1.69 12.52 3.22
CA HIS A 228 1.80 11.22 2.54
C HIS A 228 2.90 10.33 3.14
N LEU A 229 4.10 10.87 3.29
CA LEU A 229 5.22 10.15 3.91
C LEU A 229 4.96 9.88 5.38
N GLY A 230 4.25 10.79 6.04
CA GLY A 230 3.86 10.69 7.43
C GLY A 230 2.89 9.55 7.74
N LEU A 231 2.07 9.10 6.81
CA LEU A 231 1.13 7.99 7.05
C LEU A 231 1.81 6.74 7.64
N GLY A 232 3.07 6.50 7.29
CA GLY A 232 3.86 5.40 7.86
C GLY A 232 4.30 5.60 9.32
N VAL A 233 4.14 6.82 9.87
CA VAL A 233 4.58 7.23 11.21
C VAL A 233 3.55 8.10 11.94
N ASN A 234 2.28 7.97 11.60
CA ASN A 234 1.18 8.76 12.13
C ASN A 234 0.45 8.01 13.26
N ALA A 235 0.25 8.66 14.40
CA ALA A 235 -0.37 8.04 15.57
C ALA A 235 -1.82 7.60 15.32
N ASP A 236 -2.62 8.35 14.53
CA ASP A 236 -3.99 7.99 14.21
C ASP A 236 -4.05 6.80 13.27
N VAL A 237 -3.14 6.70 12.29
CA VAL A 237 -2.96 5.51 11.46
C VAL A 237 -2.71 4.29 12.34
N TYR A 238 -1.84 4.41 13.34
CA TYR A 238 -1.53 3.30 14.25
C TYR A 238 -2.74 2.86 15.09
N ARG A 239 -3.56 3.82 15.55
CA ARG A 239 -4.82 3.51 16.25
C ARG A 239 -5.80 2.78 15.35
N HIS A 240 -5.96 3.25 14.10
CA HIS A 240 -6.82 2.57 13.12
C HIS A 240 -6.30 1.18 12.79
N LEU A 241 -5.01 1.02 12.53
CA LEU A 241 -4.40 -0.28 12.27
C LEU A 241 -4.60 -1.26 13.42
N GLY A 242 -4.41 -0.81 14.67
CA GLY A 242 -4.65 -1.67 15.83
C GLY A 242 -6.08 -2.20 15.91
N ARG A 243 -7.08 -1.37 15.58
CA ARG A 243 -8.49 -1.77 15.55
C ARG A 243 -8.82 -2.67 14.36
N LEU A 244 -8.33 -2.33 13.15
CA LEU A 244 -8.57 -3.11 11.93
C LEU A 244 -8.01 -4.52 12.07
N LEU A 245 -6.75 -4.64 12.43
CA LEU A 245 -6.06 -5.92 12.56
C LEU A 245 -6.60 -6.81 13.69
N ALA A 246 -7.30 -6.21 14.68
CA ALA A 246 -7.95 -6.95 15.76
C ALA A 246 -9.35 -7.47 15.39
N ARG A 247 -9.94 -7.03 14.27
CA ARG A 247 -11.23 -7.54 13.79
C ARG A 247 -11.08 -9.03 13.50
N ARG A 248 -11.72 -9.89 14.30
CA ARG A 248 -11.85 -11.32 13.99
C ARG A 248 -12.79 -11.44 12.79
N ARG A 249 -12.34 -12.13 11.75
CA ARG A 249 -13.27 -12.56 10.70
C ARG A 249 -13.95 -13.83 11.14
N PRO A 250 -15.26 -13.97 10.86
CA PRO A 250 -15.90 -15.27 10.91
C PRO A 250 -15.11 -16.21 10.02
N SER A 251 -14.74 -17.39 10.50
CA SER A 251 -14.23 -18.45 9.64
C SER A 251 -15.32 -18.79 8.62
N ALA A 252 -14.94 -19.11 7.37
CA ALA A 252 -15.88 -19.46 6.30
C ALA A 252 -16.85 -20.61 6.70
N GLU A 253 -16.55 -21.36 7.75
CA GLU A 253 -17.40 -22.39 8.33
C GLU A 253 -18.63 -21.85 9.11
N GLN A 254 -18.65 -20.57 9.47
CA GLN A 254 -19.77 -19.96 10.20
C GLN A 254 -20.81 -19.29 9.29
N GLU A 255 -20.54 -19.14 8.00
CA GLU A 255 -21.52 -18.63 7.02
C GLU A 255 -22.37 -19.72 6.38
N LEU A 256 -22.10 -21.00 6.65
CA LEU A 256 -22.81 -22.16 6.11
C LEU A 256 -23.70 -22.86 7.15
N SER A 257 -23.85 -22.32 8.32
CA SER A 257 -24.77 -22.78 9.38
C SER A 257 -25.89 -21.75 9.59
#